data_924bcee812f2cd6d3da3e200dfc0526b
#
_entry.id   924bcee812f2cd6d3da3e200dfc0526b
#
_cell.length_a   1.000
_cell.length_b   1.000
_cell.length_c   1.000
_cell.angle_alpha   90.00
_cell.angle_beta   90.00
_cell.angle_gamma   90.00
#
_symmetry.space_group_name_H-M   'P 1'
#
loop_
_entity.id
_entity.type
_entity.pdbx_description
1 polymer ?
#
loop_
_entity_poly.entity_id
_entity_poly.type
_entity_poly.pdbx_seq_one_letter_code
_entity_poly.pdbx_strand_id
1 'polypeptide(L)'
;KITAEKWKVTDSDGNVTYPLRDKGYNMNDILGISGLESAYEDELRGKDGVETITRNSDGVIVNTALTTVPEPGHTVQLTIDSEFQKAVDQALAKNVEWIKNTYADSKQANAGAVVVIDVKTGGVLAASNYPSFDQNLYAAQYSEYSADENMPLFNRALQGLYTPGSTYKPSVAVAGLDTGLLNRNSTVNCTRVYTYYKDYRPRCAQHG
;
A
#
# COMPACT_ATOMS: atom_id res chain seq x y z
N LYS A 1 6.87 15.84 6.50
CA LYS A 1 8.11 16.52 6.88
C LYS A 1 8.87 15.76 7.97
N ILE A 2 10.19 15.86 7.96
CA ILE A 2 11.03 15.30 9.01
C ILE A 2 10.85 16.15 10.29
N THR A 3 10.46 15.47 11.38
CA THR A 3 10.30 16.08 12.70
C THR A 3 11.53 15.79 13.57
N ALA A 4 11.68 16.51 14.67
CA ALA A 4 12.77 16.30 15.63
C ALA A 4 12.84 14.84 16.14
N GLU A 5 11.70 14.17 16.29
CA GLU A 5 11.60 12.77 16.72
C GLU A 5 12.11 11.79 15.67
N LYS A 6 11.90 12.09 14.38
CA LYS A 6 12.42 11.27 13.25
C LYS A 6 13.88 11.60 12.95
N TRP A 7 14.33 12.79 13.30
CA TRP A 7 15.69 13.26 13.09
C TRP A 7 16.71 12.56 13.99
N LYS A 8 16.30 12.27 15.21
CA LYS A 8 17.14 11.72 16.26
C LYS A 8 16.65 10.33 16.66
N VAL A 9 17.53 9.33 16.60
CA VAL A 9 17.27 7.98 17.10
C VAL A 9 18.15 7.73 18.31
N THR A 10 17.55 7.25 19.39
CA THR A 10 18.28 6.85 20.62
C THR A 10 18.13 5.34 20.77
N ASP A 11 19.25 4.63 20.85
CA ASP A 11 19.25 3.18 21.05
C ASP A 11 18.98 2.80 22.52
N SER A 12 18.93 1.49 22.81
CA SER A 12 18.71 0.96 24.16
C SER A 12 19.80 1.34 25.16
N ASP A 13 21.00 1.66 24.68
CA ASP A 13 22.18 2.01 25.49
C ASP A 13 22.31 3.52 25.69
N GLY A 14 21.35 4.29 25.15
CA GLY A 14 21.30 5.74 25.28
C GLY A 14 22.15 6.50 24.24
N ASN A 15 22.74 5.81 23.25
CA ASN A 15 23.51 6.47 22.20
C ASN A 15 22.56 7.15 21.21
N VAL A 16 22.93 8.36 20.81
CA VAL A 16 22.14 9.18 19.89
C VAL A 16 22.75 9.13 18.51
N THR A 17 21.95 8.77 17.52
CA THR A 17 22.32 8.77 16.09
C THR A 17 21.38 9.66 15.28
N TYR A 18 21.84 10.08 14.12
CA TYR A 18 21.10 10.93 13.19
C TYR A 18 21.06 10.31 11.79
N PRO A 19 20.38 9.16 11.59
CA PRO A 19 20.46 8.38 10.36
C PRO A 19 20.03 9.16 9.11
N LEU A 20 19.06 10.07 9.26
CA LEU A 20 18.60 10.90 8.14
C LEU A 20 19.62 11.97 7.76
N ARG A 21 20.27 12.60 8.77
CA ARG A 21 21.37 13.54 8.52
C ARG A 21 22.51 12.87 7.77
N ASP A 22 22.87 11.66 8.19
CA ASP A 22 23.96 10.88 7.59
C ASP A 22 23.66 10.46 6.15
N LYS A 23 22.37 10.41 5.79
CA LYS A 23 21.86 10.29 4.40
C LYS A 23 21.71 11.64 3.67
N GLY A 24 22.12 12.74 4.26
CA GLY A 24 22.09 14.07 3.67
C GLY A 24 20.75 14.80 3.72
N TYR A 25 19.84 14.40 4.62
CA TYR A 25 18.60 15.16 4.86
C TYR A 25 18.82 16.35 5.77
N ASN A 26 17.99 17.37 5.60
CA ASN A 26 17.86 18.50 6.52
C ASN A 26 16.58 18.37 7.35
N MET A 27 16.54 19.06 8.50
CA MET A 27 15.29 19.19 9.25
C MET A 27 14.25 19.92 8.38
N ASN A 28 13.02 19.44 8.40
CA ASN A 28 11.89 19.88 7.59
C ASN A 28 11.87 19.38 6.13
N ASP A 29 12.84 18.62 5.67
CA ASP A 29 12.73 17.94 4.39
C ASP A 29 11.49 17.05 4.35
N ILE A 30 11.04 16.77 3.14
CA ILE A 30 9.97 15.80 2.88
C ILE A 30 10.61 14.43 2.76
N LEU A 31 10.03 13.42 3.39
CA LEU A 31 10.47 12.04 3.37
C LEU A 31 9.28 11.15 3.09
N GLY A 32 9.40 10.23 2.16
CA GLY A 32 8.45 9.16 1.93
C GLY A 32 8.41 8.19 3.11
N ILE A 33 7.25 8.01 3.73
CA ILE A 33 7.11 7.18 4.94
C ILE A 33 6.35 5.89 4.70
N SER A 34 5.72 5.75 3.54
CA SER A 34 4.93 4.55 3.18
C SER A 34 4.74 4.46 1.67
N GLY A 35 4.31 3.28 1.20
CA GLY A 35 3.94 3.04 -0.19
C GLY A 35 5.11 3.29 -1.15
N LEU A 36 4.78 3.78 -2.33
CA LEU A 36 5.74 4.04 -3.41
C LEU A 36 6.75 5.14 -3.06
N GLU A 37 6.34 6.18 -2.34
CA GLU A 37 7.23 7.24 -1.91
C GLU A 37 8.35 6.71 -1.01
N SER A 38 8.04 5.79 -0.10
CA SER A 38 9.05 5.16 0.76
C SER A 38 9.92 4.15 0.01
N ALA A 39 9.31 3.39 -0.90
CA ALA A 39 10.02 2.36 -1.66
C ALA A 39 11.00 2.94 -2.69
N TYR A 40 10.67 4.12 -3.22
CA TYR A 40 11.47 4.81 -4.24
C TYR A 40 12.02 6.15 -3.74
N GLU A 41 12.18 6.31 -2.42
CA GLU A 41 12.69 7.56 -1.83
C GLU A 41 14.04 7.96 -2.41
N ASP A 42 14.97 7.03 -2.55
CA ASP A 42 16.31 7.28 -3.08
C ASP A 42 16.28 7.72 -4.56
N GLU A 43 15.29 7.29 -5.32
CA GLU A 43 15.10 7.67 -6.73
C GLU A 43 14.35 9.01 -6.86
N LEU A 44 13.33 9.21 -6.04
CA LEU A 44 12.47 10.39 -6.09
C LEU A 44 13.15 11.62 -5.50
N ARG A 45 14.05 11.41 -4.54
CA ARG A 45 14.77 12.49 -3.89
C ARG A 45 15.89 12.99 -4.79
N GLY A 46 15.93 14.32 -5.03
CA GLY A 46 17.06 14.98 -5.63
C GLY A 46 18.19 15.25 -4.63
N LYS A 47 19.19 15.98 -5.06
CA LYS A 47 20.25 16.50 -4.19
C LYS A 47 20.15 18.00 -4.08
N ASP A 48 20.24 18.49 -2.86
CA ASP A 48 20.20 19.94 -2.60
C ASP A 48 21.40 20.64 -3.20
N GLY A 49 21.16 21.82 -3.77
CA GLY A 49 22.22 22.75 -4.13
C GLY A 49 22.71 23.53 -2.89
N VAL A 50 23.91 24.03 -2.96
CA VAL A 50 24.49 24.88 -1.93
C VAL A 50 24.83 26.24 -2.53
N GLU A 51 24.28 27.29 -1.91
CA GLU A 51 24.57 28.66 -2.25
C GLU A 51 25.35 29.32 -1.11
N THR A 52 26.52 29.90 -1.45
CA THR A 52 27.32 30.64 -0.50
C THR A 52 26.97 32.13 -0.59
N ILE A 53 26.52 32.68 0.53
CA ILE A 53 26.16 34.10 0.63
C ILE A 53 27.21 34.80 1.46
N THR A 54 27.90 35.80 0.84
CA THR A 54 28.88 36.66 1.51
C THR A 54 28.19 37.95 1.94
N ARG A 55 28.37 38.33 3.19
CA ARG A 55 27.86 39.62 3.75
C ARG A 55 29.01 40.50 4.19
N ASN A 56 28.80 41.81 4.06
CA ASN A 56 29.72 42.80 4.60
C ASN A 56 29.51 43.00 6.12
N SER A 57 30.31 43.89 6.74
CA SER A 57 30.20 44.23 8.16
C SER A 57 28.81 44.74 8.58
N ASP A 58 28.06 45.32 7.67
CA ASP A 58 26.72 45.88 7.92
C ASP A 58 25.60 44.82 7.69
N GLY A 59 25.97 43.55 7.39
CA GLY A 59 25.04 42.46 7.17
C GLY A 59 24.45 42.43 5.76
N VAL A 60 24.85 43.33 4.86
CA VAL A 60 24.35 43.41 3.48
C VAL A 60 25.02 42.32 2.62
N ILE A 61 24.21 41.63 1.81
CA ILE A 61 24.70 40.61 0.87
C ILE A 61 25.49 41.31 -0.22
N VAL A 62 26.79 41.01 -0.32
CA VAL A 62 27.70 41.55 -1.31
C VAL A 62 28.05 40.55 -2.42
N ASN A 63 27.87 39.26 -2.17
CA ASN A 63 28.07 38.22 -3.17
C ASN A 63 27.22 37.02 -2.89
N THR A 64 26.75 36.36 -3.94
CA THR A 64 26.05 35.08 -3.87
C THR A 64 26.63 34.18 -4.97
N ALA A 65 27.12 33.01 -4.58
CA ALA A 65 27.72 32.06 -5.50
C ALA A 65 27.10 30.65 -5.29
N LEU A 66 26.63 30.07 -6.35
CA LEU A 66 26.16 28.66 -6.32
C LEU A 66 27.38 27.75 -6.25
N THR A 67 27.61 27.13 -5.11
CA THR A 67 28.78 26.27 -4.84
C THR A 67 28.54 24.83 -5.28
N THR A 68 27.27 24.36 -5.14
CA THR A 68 26.83 23.03 -5.58
C THR A 68 25.53 23.19 -6.36
N VAL A 69 25.48 22.64 -7.56
CA VAL A 69 24.27 22.66 -8.41
C VAL A 69 23.28 21.64 -7.88
N PRO A 70 21.99 22.00 -7.69
CA PRO A 70 20.99 21.02 -7.30
C PRO A 70 20.75 20.00 -8.41
N GLU A 71 20.54 18.74 -8.03
CA GLU A 71 20.17 17.66 -8.94
C GLU A 71 18.72 17.27 -8.67
N PRO A 72 17.81 17.30 -9.68
CA PRO A 72 16.44 16.85 -9.49
C PRO A 72 16.39 15.33 -9.27
N GLY A 73 15.40 14.84 -8.53
CA GLY A 73 15.12 13.42 -8.44
C GLY A 73 14.62 12.82 -9.75
N HIS A 74 14.64 11.51 -9.83
CA HIS A 74 14.17 10.77 -11.00
C HIS A 74 12.64 10.67 -11.04
N THR A 75 12.11 10.46 -12.24
CA THR A 75 10.68 10.19 -12.43
C THR A 75 10.42 8.70 -12.31
N VAL A 76 9.46 8.32 -11.48
CA VAL A 76 8.95 6.95 -11.39
C VAL A 76 7.64 6.84 -12.16
N GLN A 77 7.63 6.05 -13.23
CA GLN A 77 6.43 5.78 -14.03
C GLN A 77 5.79 4.48 -13.57
N LEU A 78 4.51 4.54 -13.21
CA LEU A 78 3.73 3.39 -12.78
C LEU A 78 3.03 2.71 -13.95
N THR A 79 2.64 1.45 -13.77
CA THR A 79 1.78 0.71 -14.70
C THR A 79 0.30 1.01 -14.49
N ILE A 80 -0.05 1.74 -13.44
CA ILE A 80 -1.43 2.15 -13.15
C ILE A 80 -1.91 3.12 -14.22
N ASP A 81 -3.06 2.81 -14.83
CA ASP A 81 -3.80 3.70 -15.70
C ASP A 81 -4.78 4.53 -14.87
N SER A 82 -4.63 5.85 -14.89
CA SER A 82 -5.38 6.74 -14.00
C SER A 82 -6.89 6.75 -14.28
N GLU A 83 -7.30 6.66 -15.55
CA GLU A 83 -8.73 6.64 -15.90
C GLU A 83 -9.34 5.28 -15.56
N PHE A 84 -8.60 4.20 -15.78
CA PHE A 84 -9.03 2.88 -15.40
C PHE A 84 -9.10 2.73 -13.87
N GLN A 85 -8.11 3.24 -13.12
CA GLN A 85 -8.13 3.30 -11.65
C GLN A 85 -9.41 3.97 -11.16
N LYS A 86 -9.74 5.13 -11.69
CA LYS A 86 -10.96 5.87 -11.33
C LYS A 86 -12.25 5.09 -11.63
N ALA A 87 -12.30 4.39 -12.77
CA ALA A 87 -13.45 3.55 -13.09
C ALA A 87 -13.59 2.36 -12.12
N VAL A 88 -12.48 1.75 -11.71
CA VAL A 88 -12.44 0.66 -10.73
C VAL A 88 -12.85 1.15 -9.33
N ASP A 89 -12.39 2.34 -8.91
CA ASP A 89 -12.79 2.96 -7.64
C ASP A 89 -14.31 3.19 -7.57
N GLN A 90 -14.88 3.75 -8.62
CA GLN A 90 -16.32 3.96 -8.72
C GLN A 90 -17.11 2.66 -8.73
N ALA A 91 -16.64 1.66 -9.46
CA ALA A 91 -17.28 0.35 -9.53
C ALA A 91 -17.25 -0.34 -8.16
N LEU A 92 -16.12 -0.31 -7.47
CA LEU A 92 -15.98 -0.88 -6.14
C LEU A 92 -16.95 -0.24 -5.15
N ALA A 93 -16.94 1.10 -5.05
CA ALA A 93 -17.82 1.85 -4.15
C ALA A 93 -19.29 1.49 -4.41
N LYS A 94 -19.73 1.58 -5.67
CA LYS A 94 -21.09 1.26 -6.08
C LYS A 94 -21.50 -0.18 -5.71
N ASN A 95 -20.60 -1.15 -5.90
CA ASN A 95 -20.90 -2.55 -5.60
C ASN A 95 -20.98 -2.80 -4.09
N VAL A 96 -20.09 -2.24 -3.29
CA VAL A 96 -20.15 -2.38 -1.82
C VAL A 96 -21.44 -1.79 -1.28
N GLU A 97 -21.81 -0.60 -1.72
CA GLU A 97 -23.07 0.06 -1.33
C GLU A 97 -24.30 -0.74 -1.79
N TRP A 98 -24.28 -1.26 -3.02
CA TRP A 98 -25.36 -2.11 -3.53
C TRP A 98 -25.52 -3.38 -2.69
N ILE A 99 -24.43 -4.09 -2.36
CA ILE A 99 -24.46 -5.27 -1.50
C ILE A 99 -25.05 -4.92 -0.14
N LYS A 100 -24.55 -3.87 0.50
CA LYS A 100 -25.03 -3.40 1.81
C LYS A 100 -26.52 -3.11 1.83
N ASN A 101 -27.06 -2.56 0.75
CA ASN A 101 -28.44 -2.14 0.66
C ASN A 101 -29.40 -3.25 0.15
N THR A 102 -28.86 -4.28 -0.52
CA THR A 102 -29.69 -5.31 -1.17
C THR A 102 -29.94 -6.51 -0.27
N TYR A 103 -28.95 -6.93 0.51
CA TYR A 103 -29.05 -8.15 1.31
C TYR A 103 -29.21 -7.84 2.80
N ALA A 104 -30.20 -8.45 3.44
CA ALA A 104 -30.52 -8.21 4.85
C ALA A 104 -29.33 -8.51 5.79
N ASP A 105 -28.56 -9.57 5.48
CA ASP A 105 -27.43 -10.04 6.28
C ASP A 105 -26.11 -9.32 5.97
N SER A 106 -26.09 -8.42 4.96
CA SER A 106 -24.89 -7.74 4.49
C SER A 106 -24.74 -6.29 4.97
N LYS A 107 -25.50 -5.87 5.97
CA LYS A 107 -25.45 -4.51 6.54
C LYS A 107 -24.06 -4.10 7.03
N GLN A 108 -23.18 -5.08 7.30
CA GLN A 108 -21.80 -4.87 7.68
C GLN A 108 -20.83 -4.86 6.48
N ALA A 109 -21.32 -5.02 5.25
CA ALA A 109 -20.52 -4.88 4.05
C ALA A 109 -20.20 -3.39 3.83
N ASN A 110 -19.15 -2.89 4.46
CA ASN A 110 -18.76 -1.48 4.47
C ASN A 110 -17.36 -1.24 3.91
N ALA A 111 -16.69 -2.29 3.43
CA ALA A 111 -15.33 -2.19 2.92
C ALA A 111 -15.08 -3.21 1.81
N GLY A 112 -14.09 -2.91 0.96
CA GLY A 112 -13.65 -3.80 -0.11
C GLY A 112 -12.32 -3.37 -0.71
N ALA A 113 -11.73 -4.25 -1.52
CA ALA A 113 -10.56 -3.96 -2.31
C ALA A 113 -10.62 -4.66 -3.67
N VAL A 114 -10.00 -4.05 -4.67
CA VAL A 114 -9.81 -4.63 -6.00
C VAL A 114 -8.38 -4.40 -6.45
N VAL A 115 -7.74 -5.44 -6.99
CA VAL A 115 -6.46 -5.34 -7.69
C VAL A 115 -6.64 -5.90 -9.09
N VAL A 116 -6.24 -5.14 -10.09
CA VAL A 116 -6.28 -5.55 -11.49
C VAL A 116 -4.85 -5.64 -12.03
N ILE A 117 -4.49 -6.82 -12.52
CA ILE A 117 -3.14 -7.11 -13.01
C ILE A 117 -3.22 -7.55 -14.47
N ASP A 118 -2.38 -6.99 -15.32
CA ASP A 118 -2.18 -7.48 -16.68
C ASP A 118 -1.47 -8.84 -16.63
N VAL A 119 -2.14 -9.87 -17.08
CA VAL A 119 -1.63 -11.25 -17.05
C VAL A 119 -0.42 -11.50 -17.96
N LYS A 120 -0.16 -10.62 -18.92
CA LYS A 120 0.97 -10.74 -19.85
C LYS A 120 2.25 -10.12 -19.28
N THR A 121 2.11 -8.98 -18.61
CA THR A 121 3.26 -8.19 -18.13
C THR A 121 3.46 -8.31 -16.61
N GLY A 122 2.43 -8.71 -15.86
CA GLY A 122 2.40 -8.67 -14.40
C GLY A 122 2.20 -7.25 -13.86
N GLY A 123 2.00 -6.25 -14.72
CA GLY A 123 1.81 -4.85 -14.32
C GLY A 123 0.47 -4.65 -13.60
N VAL A 124 0.49 -3.93 -12.48
CA VAL A 124 -0.73 -3.52 -11.77
C VAL A 124 -1.37 -2.37 -12.54
N LEU A 125 -2.57 -2.59 -13.07
CA LEU A 125 -3.34 -1.58 -13.82
C LEU A 125 -4.23 -0.73 -12.92
N ALA A 126 -4.73 -1.30 -11.82
CA ALA A 126 -5.48 -0.61 -10.79
C ALA A 126 -5.36 -1.33 -9.45
N ALA A 127 -5.36 -0.54 -8.36
CA ALA A 127 -5.39 -1.04 -6.98
C ALA A 127 -6.33 -0.13 -6.16
N SER A 128 -7.54 -0.60 -5.90
CA SER A 128 -8.63 0.17 -5.34
C SER A 128 -8.99 -0.27 -3.93
N ASN A 129 -9.38 0.68 -3.10
CA ASN A 129 -9.81 0.47 -1.73
C ASN A 129 -11.13 1.20 -1.48
N TYR A 130 -12.03 0.59 -0.73
CA TYR A 130 -13.25 1.23 -0.24
C TYR A 130 -13.45 0.92 1.26
N PRO A 131 -13.81 1.91 2.12
CA PRO A 131 -13.77 3.32 1.78
C PRO A 131 -12.35 3.81 1.48
N SER A 132 -12.26 4.95 0.83
CA SER A 132 -11.02 5.65 0.52
C SER A 132 -11.11 7.09 1.01
N PHE A 133 -10.10 7.88 0.76
CA PHE A 133 -10.02 9.28 1.17
C PHE A 133 -9.64 10.18 -0.02
N ASP A 134 -9.98 11.45 0.07
CA ASP A 134 -9.50 12.44 -0.91
C ASP A 134 -8.07 12.83 -0.57
N GLN A 135 -7.15 12.54 -1.49
CA GLN A 135 -5.72 12.83 -1.34
C GLN A 135 -5.45 14.34 -1.18
N ASN A 136 -6.26 15.20 -1.81
CA ASN A 136 -6.11 16.64 -1.70
C ASN A 136 -6.50 17.16 -0.31
N LEU A 137 -7.38 16.45 0.39
CA LEU A 137 -7.85 16.78 1.72
C LEU A 137 -7.10 16.01 2.83
N TYR A 138 -6.18 15.12 2.47
CA TYR A 138 -5.47 14.26 3.41
C TYR A 138 -4.90 15.00 4.62
N ALA A 139 -4.16 16.09 4.39
CA ALA A 139 -3.54 16.85 5.47
C ALA A 139 -4.57 17.60 6.34
N ALA A 140 -5.65 18.09 5.73
CA ALA A 140 -6.70 18.84 6.44
C ALA A 140 -7.64 17.93 7.23
N GLN A 141 -7.93 16.73 6.73
CA GLN A 141 -8.90 15.79 7.30
C GLN A 141 -8.24 14.54 7.92
N TYR A 142 -6.95 14.56 8.14
CA TYR A 142 -6.23 13.39 8.69
C TYR A 142 -6.83 12.87 10.00
N SER A 143 -7.19 13.77 10.91
CA SER A 143 -7.81 13.40 12.19
C SER A 143 -9.16 12.71 12.03
N GLU A 144 -9.95 13.14 11.05
CA GLU A 144 -11.24 12.54 10.72
C GLU A 144 -11.03 11.14 10.12
N TYR A 145 -10.20 11.03 9.07
CA TYR A 145 -9.89 9.75 8.43
C TYR A 145 -9.27 8.73 9.38
N SER A 146 -8.41 9.17 10.31
CA SER A 146 -7.76 8.27 11.27
C SER A 146 -8.67 7.80 12.39
N ALA A 147 -9.74 8.55 12.69
CA ALA A 147 -10.75 8.19 13.70
C ALA A 147 -11.92 7.38 13.11
N ASP A 148 -12.03 7.28 11.79
CA ASP A 148 -13.13 6.55 11.13
C ASP A 148 -12.98 5.04 11.35
N GLU A 149 -14.00 4.41 11.94
CA GLU A 149 -14.07 2.97 12.21
C GLU A 149 -13.95 2.11 10.93
N ASN A 150 -14.30 2.66 9.76
CA ASN A 150 -14.16 1.99 8.48
C ASN A 150 -12.73 2.07 7.91
N MET A 151 -11.81 2.74 8.60
CA MET A 151 -10.38 2.82 8.29
C MET A 151 -10.09 3.17 6.81
N PRO A 152 -10.48 4.36 6.32
CA PRO A 152 -10.25 4.75 4.92
C PRO A 152 -8.76 4.85 4.56
N LEU A 153 -7.88 5.08 5.54
CA LEU A 153 -6.42 5.15 5.33
C LEU A 153 -5.76 3.77 5.21
N PHE A 154 -6.45 2.69 5.58
CA PHE A 154 -5.89 1.34 5.50
C PHE A 154 -5.91 0.83 4.06
N ASN A 155 -4.73 0.56 3.50
CA ASN A 155 -4.61 0.04 2.13
C ASN A 155 -4.98 -1.45 2.08
N ARG A 156 -6.27 -1.74 1.92
CA ARG A 156 -6.81 -3.10 1.89
C ARG A 156 -6.29 -3.93 0.73
N ALA A 157 -6.03 -3.29 -0.39
CA ALA A 157 -5.53 -3.97 -1.58
C ALA A 157 -4.11 -4.55 -1.39
N LEU A 158 -3.27 -3.88 -0.58
CA LEU A 158 -1.88 -4.27 -0.38
C LEU A 158 -1.60 -4.86 1.01
N GLN A 159 -2.36 -4.48 2.03
CA GLN A 159 -2.11 -4.84 3.42
C GLN A 159 -3.20 -5.72 4.03
N GLY A 160 -4.35 -5.84 3.34
CA GLY A 160 -5.48 -6.63 3.83
C GLY A 160 -5.18 -8.12 3.81
N LEU A 161 -5.49 -8.79 4.93
CA LEU A 161 -5.39 -10.25 5.05
C LEU A 161 -6.80 -10.84 5.05
N TYR A 162 -7.13 -11.56 3.98
CA TYR A 162 -8.45 -12.14 3.79
C TYR A 162 -8.37 -13.65 3.57
N THR A 163 -9.34 -14.37 4.09
CA THR A 163 -9.47 -15.81 3.83
C THR A 163 -9.85 -16.03 2.37
N PRO A 164 -9.00 -16.67 1.54
CA PRO A 164 -9.21 -16.76 0.10
C PRO A 164 -10.40 -17.64 -0.29
N GLY A 165 -10.80 -18.57 0.56
CA GLY A 165 -11.88 -19.49 0.27
C GLY A 165 -11.66 -20.28 -1.02
N SER A 166 -12.70 -20.41 -1.84
CA SER A 166 -12.66 -21.19 -3.09
C SER A 166 -11.75 -20.63 -4.18
N THR A 167 -11.35 -19.37 -4.08
CA THR A 167 -10.40 -18.77 -5.05
C THR A 167 -8.99 -19.37 -4.94
N TYR A 168 -8.68 -20.05 -3.84
CA TYR A 168 -7.42 -20.74 -3.63
C TYR A 168 -7.36 -22.15 -4.26
N LYS A 169 -8.49 -22.71 -4.68
CA LYS A 169 -8.56 -24.08 -5.23
C LYS A 169 -7.67 -24.30 -6.47
N PRO A 170 -7.56 -23.38 -7.43
CA PRO A 170 -6.62 -23.55 -8.55
C PRO A 170 -5.18 -23.71 -8.10
N SER A 171 -4.73 -22.93 -7.11
CA SER A 171 -3.37 -23.04 -6.57
C SER A 171 -3.11 -24.40 -5.91
N VAL A 172 -4.11 -24.91 -5.18
CA VAL A 172 -4.04 -26.26 -4.58
C VAL A 172 -3.99 -27.35 -5.63
N ALA A 173 -4.78 -27.21 -6.72
CA ALA A 173 -4.78 -28.16 -7.82
C ALA A 173 -3.42 -28.19 -8.54
N VAL A 174 -2.83 -27.01 -8.82
CA VAL A 174 -1.49 -26.90 -9.41
C VAL A 174 -0.45 -27.56 -8.52
N ALA A 175 -0.46 -27.29 -7.22
CA ALA A 175 0.44 -27.90 -6.26
C ALA A 175 0.30 -29.43 -6.23
N GLY A 176 -0.93 -29.95 -6.30
CA GLY A 176 -1.19 -31.40 -6.36
C GLY A 176 -0.67 -32.06 -7.64
N LEU A 177 -0.75 -31.35 -8.78
CA LEU A 177 -0.22 -31.82 -10.05
C LEU A 177 1.32 -31.77 -10.09
N ASP A 178 1.91 -30.70 -9.60
CA ASP A 178 3.35 -30.46 -9.58
C ASP A 178 4.09 -31.47 -8.67
N THR A 179 3.49 -31.77 -7.51
CA THR A 179 4.03 -32.79 -6.58
C THR A 179 3.77 -34.25 -7.01
N GLY A 180 3.03 -34.45 -8.09
CA GLY A 180 2.66 -35.80 -8.55
C GLY A 180 1.58 -36.50 -7.69
N LEU A 181 1.03 -35.83 -6.69
CA LEU A 181 -0.08 -36.37 -5.88
C LEU A 181 -1.38 -36.49 -6.67
N LEU A 182 -1.55 -35.63 -7.69
CA LEU A 182 -2.69 -35.64 -8.60
C LEU A 182 -2.20 -35.78 -10.04
N ASN A 183 -3.06 -36.30 -10.89
CA ASN A 183 -2.91 -36.31 -12.33
C ASN A 183 -4.27 -36.01 -13.01
N ARG A 184 -4.30 -35.91 -14.34
CA ARG A 184 -5.52 -35.57 -15.09
C ARG A 184 -6.69 -36.52 -14.88
N ASN A 185 -6.43 -37.75 -14.46
CA ASN A 185 -7.44 -38.79 -14.25
C ASN A 185 -7.73 -39.02 -12.77
N SER A 186 -7.09 -38.24 -11.86
CA SER A 186 -7.36 -38.36 -10.44
C SER A 186 -8.80 -38.03 -10.12
N THR A 187 -9.47 -38.88 -9.36
CA THR A 187 -10.82 -38.69 -8.87
C THR A 187 -10.84 -38.69 -7.37
N VAL A 188 -11.68 -37.86 -6.79
CA VAL A 188 -11.90 -37.77 -5.35
C VAL A 188 -13.36 -38.10 -5.05
N ASN A 189 -13.58 -39.09 -4.21
CA ASN A 189 -14.93 -39.42 -3.74
C ASN A 189 -15.36 -38.46 -2.63
N CYS A 190 -16.42 -37.71 -2.87
CA CYS A 190 -16.98 -36.81 -1.87
C CYS A 190 -17.82 -37.59 -0.84
N THR A 191 -17.35 -37.71 0.37
CA THR A 191 -18.05 -38.36 1.49
C THR A 191 -18.99 -37.40 2.23
N ARG A 192 -19.30 -36.23 1.69
CA ARG A 192 -20.13 -35.15 2.23
C ARG A 192 -19.52 -34.42 3.41
N VAL A 193 -18.79 -35.10 4.29
CA VAL A 193 -18.15 -34.54 5.47
C VAL A 193 -16.67 -34.89 5.43
N TYR A 194 -15.80 -33.90 5.56
CA TYR A 194 -14.38 -34.11 5.68
C TYR A 194 -14.03 -34.43 7.15
N THR A 195 -13.48 -35.61 7.41
CA THR A 195 -13.33 -36.14 8.77
C THR A 195 -11.87 -36.23 9.24
N TYR A 196 -10.93 -35.69 8.48
CA TYR A 196 -9.49 -35.75 8.82
C TYR A 196 -9.18 -35.03 10.15
N TYR A 197 -9.79 -33.89 10.38
CA TYR A 197 -9.61 -33.15 11.62
C TYR A 197 -10.68 -33.54 12.65
N LYS A 198 -10.28 -33.67 13.92
CA LYS A 198 -11.21 -34.03 15.01
C LYS A 198 -12.18 -32.89 15.32
N ASP A 199 -11.65 -31.67 15.36
CA ASP A 199 -12.38 -30.49 15.86
C ASP A 199 -13.00 -29.62 14.76
N TYR A 200 -12.69 -29.89 13.48
CA TYR A 200 -13.22 -29.17 12.33
C TYR A 200 -13.62 -30.12 11.23
N ARG A 201 -14.92 -30.25 11.00
CA ARG A 201 -15.50 -31.18 10.02
C ARG A 201 -16.34 -30.43 8.99
N PRO A 202 -15.68 -29.79 7.99
CA PRO A 202 -16.39 -29.06 6.94
C PRO A 202 -17.28 -29.98 6.12
N ARG A 203 -18.46 -29.48 5.75
CA ARG A 203 -19.46 -30.19 4.94
C ARG A 203 -19.38 -29.70 3.49
N CYS A 204 -19.71 -30.61 2.57
CA CYS A 204 -19.85 -30.25 1.16
C CYS A 204 -21.11 -29.40 0.98
N ALA A 205 -20.95 -28.21 0.37
CA ALA A 205 -22.07 -27.28 0.14
C ALA A 205 -23.14 -27.82 -0.84
N GLN A 206 -22.77 -28.76 -1.73
CA GLN A 206 -23.72 -29.34 -2.69
C GLN A 206 -24.54 -30.50 -2.14
N HIS A 207 -24.21 -31.01 -0.98
CA HIS A 207 -24.86 -32.18 -0.38
C HIS A 207 -25.32 -31.91 1.07
N GLY A 208 -25.41 -30.62 1.41
CA GLY A 208 -25.88 -30.17 2.73
C GLY A 208 -27.38 -30.19 2.86
#